data_2fdad4ce9cf37ee0a774daaa7d054519
#
_entry.id   2fdad4ce9cf37ee0a774daaa7d054519
#
_cell.length_a   1.000
_cell.length_b   1.000
_cell.length_c   1.000
_cell.angle_alpha   90.00
_cell.angle_beta   90.00
_cell.angle_gamma   90.00
#
_symmetry.space_group_name_H-M   'P 1'
#
loop_
_entity.id
_entity.type
_entity.pdbx_description
1 polymer ?
#
loop_
_entity_poly.entity_id
_entity_poly.type
_entity_poly.pdbx_seq_one_letter_code
_entity_poly.pdbx_strand_id
1 'polypeptide(L)'
;RMNRERYRDLKRRACWAVVLAIPVVVIGMFFMDMPYGGAIMALLSAPVVFWLGRGFFVNAWQQLRLRSATMDTLVALSTGIAYLFSLFNLVFPEFWLSRGVEPHVYFEAAAVIVAFILLGRTLEEKAKGDTTASLKKLIGLQPKNAIVVAADGTLTEIPISRIRVGDLLAVRPGEKI
;
A
#
# COMPACT_ATOMS: atom_id res chain seq x y z
N ARG A 1 -14.71 0.53 8.59
CA ARG A 1 -13.79 1.33 9.45
C ARG A 1 -12.32 0.95 9.22
N MET A 2 -11.99 -0.32 9.18
CA MET A 2 -10.62 -0.85 9.01
C MET A 2 -9.91 -0.34 7.73
N ASN A 3 -10.62 -0.16 6.63
CA ASN A 3 -10.04 0.29 5.35
C ASN A 3 -9.61 1.77 5.36
N ARG A 4 -10.32 2.63 6.09
CA ARG A 4 -9.98 4.07 6.19
C ARG A 4 -8.74 4.33 7.06
N GLU A 5 -8.56 3.55 8.11
CA GLU A 5 -7.39 3.66 8.99
C GLU A 5 -6.13 3.19 8.26
N ARG A 6 -6.22 2.07 7.55
CA ARG A 6 -5.13 1.56 6.71
C ARG A 6 -4.71 2.55 5.61
N TYR A 7 -5.69 3.16 4.94
CA TYR A 7 -5.42 4.21 3.94
C TYR A 7 -4.73 5.42 4.54
N ARG A 8 -5.16 5.89 5.72
CA ARG A 8 -4.54 7.03 6.41
C ARG A 8 -3.10 6.74 6.82
N ASP A 9 -2.84 5.53 7.32
CA ASP A 9 -1.49 5.11 7.70
C ASP A 9 -0.56 5.02 6.49
N LEU A 10 -1.01 4.39 5.41
CA LEU A 10 -0.26 4.33 4.15
C LEU A 10 0.02 5.72 3.57
N LYS A 11 -0.99 6.58 3.54
CA LYS A 11 -0.83 7.96 3.06
C LYS A 11 0.20 8.73 3.89
N ARG A 12 0.16 8.60 5.21
CA ARG A 12 1.13 9.24 6.10
C ARG A 12 2.54 8.73 5.85
N ARG A 13 2.71 7.42 5.72
CA ARG A 13 4.01 6.80 5.41
C ARG A 13 4.52 7.23 4.04
N ALA A 14 3.67 7.26 3.03
CA ALA A 14 4.04 7.73 1.69
C ALA A 14 4.48 9.19 1.70
N CYS A 15 3.75 10.08 2.38
CA CYS A 15 4.14 11.49 2.50
C CYS A 15 5.50 11.67 3.17
N TRP A 16 5.75 10.99 4.28
CA TRP A 16 7.04 11.04 4.96
C TRP A 16 8.17 10.45 4.13
N ALA A 17 7.91 9.36 3.41
CA ALA A 17 8.89 8.75 2.51
C ALA A 17 9.28 9.71 1.38
N VAL A 18 8.34 10.39 0.77
CA VAL A 18 8.59 11.39 -0.28
C VAL A 18 9.37 12.58 0.29
N VAL A 19 8.96 13.11 1.44
CA VAL A 19 9.63 14.26 2.08
C VAL A 19 11.08 13.94 2.42
N LEU A 20 11.37 12.74 2.91
CA LEU A 20 12.75 12.32 3.24
C LEU A 20 13.54 11.89 2.00
N ALA A 21 12.90 11.37 0.96
CA ALA A 21 13.57 10.97 -0.28
C ALA A 21 14.05 12.17 -1.11
N ILE A 22 13.33 13.29 -1.09
CA ILE A 22 13.72 14.51 -1.83
C ILE A 22 15.12 15.00 -1.46
N PRO A 23 15.48 15.22 -0.17
CA PRO A 23 16.83 15.62 0.20
C PRO A 23 17.89 14.60 -0.21
N VAL A 24 17.59 13.31 -0.11
CA VAL A 24 18.52 12.22 -0.49
C VAL A 24 18.83 12.29 -1.98
N VAL A 25 17.80 12.47 -2.81
CA VAL A 25 17.98 12.62 -4.28
C VAL A 25 18.75 13.89 -4.62
N VAL A 26 18.44 15.02 -3.98
CA VAL A 26 19.14 16.29 -4.20
C VAL A 26 20.62 16.17 -3.86
N ILE A 27 20.96 15.55 -2.73
CA ILE A 27 22.36 15.33 -2.33
C ILE A 27 23.03 14.37 -3.32
N GLY A 28 22.38 13.29 -3.71
CA GLY A 28 22.93 12.31 -4.65
C GLY A 28 23.18 12.86 -6.06
N MET A 29 22.36 13.82 -6.52
CA MET A 29 22.50 14.40 -7.86
C MET A 29 23.40 15.64 -7.92
N PHE A 30 23.33 16.50 -6.92
CA PHE A 30 23.97 17.82 -6.97
C PHE A 30 25.14 17.99 -6.00
N PHE A 31 25.22 17.16 -4.97
CA PHE A 31 26.22 17.29 -3.89
C PHE A 31 27.01 16.01 -3.65
N MET A 32 27.29 15.26 -4.72
CA MET A 32 28.01 14.00 -4.65
C MET A 32 29.43 14.17 -4.06
N ASP A 33 30.07 15.30 -4.32
CA ASP A 33 31.43 15.62 -3.87
C ASP A 33 31.48 16.25 -2.47
N MET A 34 30.33 16.39 -1.81
CA MET A 34 30.26 16.99 -0.48
C MET A 34 30.90 16.08 0.57
N PRO A 35 31.82 16.58 1.42
CA PRO A 35 32.33 15.80 2.52
C PRO A 35 31.15 15.34 3.41
N TYR A 36 31.12 14.05 3.75
CA TYR A 36 30.03 13.42 4.50
C TYR A 36 28.67 13.32 3.75
N GLY A 37 28.57 13.64 2.48
CA GLY A 37 27.34 13.53 1.67
C GLY A 37 26.78 12.10 1.71
N GLY A 38 27.60 11.09 1.55
CA GLY A 38 27.20 9.68 1.65
C GLY A 38 26.66 9.30 3.03
N ALA A 39 27.29 9.80 4.12
CA ALA A 39 26.81 9.55 5.48
C ALA A 39 25.45 10.21 5.75
N ILE A 40 25.24 11.42 5.25
CA ILE A 40 23.96 12.13 5.36
C ILE A 40 22.87 11.38 4.56
N MET A 41 23.17 10.95 3.35
CA MET A 41 22.25 10.13 2.55
C MET A 41 21.91 8.81 3.24
N ALA A 42 22.90 8.11 3.81
CA ALA A 42 22.68 6.89 4.57
C ALA A 42 21.75 7.14 5.76
N LEU A 43 21.97 8.21 6.50
CA LEU A 43 21.19 8.57 7.69
C LEU A 43 19.75 8.96 7.32
N LEU A 44 19.54 9.68 6.24
CA LEU A 44 18.21 10.09 5.77
C LEU A 44 17.43 8.96 5.10
N SER A 45 18.12 8.07 4.39
CA SER A 45 17.48 6.93 3.70
C SER A 45 17.15 5.78 4.64
N ALA A 46 17.86 5.62 5.75
CA ALA A 46 17.60 4.55 6.73
C ALA A 46 16.15 4.53 7.26
N PRO A 47 15.56 5.65 7.73
CA PRO A 47 14.16 5.68 8.15
C PRO A 47 13.20 5.35 7.01
N VAL A 48 13.49 5.79 5.79
CA VAL A 48 12.64 5.51 4.62
C VAL A 48 12.62 4.02 4.32
N VAL A 49 13.78 3.40 4.25
CA VAL A 49 13.91 1.98 3.88
C VAL A 49 13.43 1.07 5.00
N PHE A 50 13.90 1.27 6.23
CA PHE A 50 13.69 0.32 7.33
C PHE A 50 12.47 0.62 8.19
N TRP A 51 12.08 1.86 8.37
CA TRP A 51 10.91 2.22 9.16
C TRP A 51 9.66 2.34 8.30
N LEU A 52 9.67 3.22 7.33
CA LEU A 52 8.51 3.44 6.46
C LEU A 52 8.28 2.24 5.54
N GLY A 53 9.35 1.62 5.07
CA GLY A 53 9.32 0.38 4.27
C GLY A 53 9.21 -0.91 5.08
N ARG A 54 9.08 -0.85 6.40
CA ARG A 54 9.03 -2.04 7.28
C ARG A 54 8.03 -3.09 6.82
N GLY A 55 6.88 -2.66 6.30
CA GLY A 55 5.85 -3.57 5.83
C GLY A 55 6.33 -4.52 4.72
N PHE A 56 7.19 -4.04 3.83
CA PHE A 56 7.76 -4.86 2.75
C PHE A 56 8.67 -5.96 3.29
N PHE A 57 9.53 -5.64 4.27
CA PHE A 57 10.43 -6.62 4.89
C PHE A 57 9.68 -7.65 5.71
N VAL A 58 8.66 -7.24 6.47
CA VAL A 58 7.84 -8.15 7.26
C VAL A 58 7.06 -9.10 6.33
N ASN A 59 6.43 -8.58 5.30
CA ASN A 59 5.71 -9.38 4.32
C ASN A 59 6.63 -10.33 3.57
N ALA A 60 7.81 -9.86 3.15
CA ALA A 60 8.82 -10.68 2.48
C ALA A 60 9.25 -11.85 3.37
N TRP A 61 9.49 -11.60 4.65
CA TRP A 61 9.86 -12.65 5.60
C TRP A 61 8.76 -13.68 5.80
N GLN A 62 7.50 -13.23 5.91
CA GLN A 62 6.36 -14.14 6.01
C GLN A 62 6.19 -14.99 4.76
N GLN A 63 6.32 -14.38 3.57
CA GLN A 63 6.22 -15.09 2.31
C GLN A 63 7.37 -16.09 2.11
N LEU A 64 8.58 -15.74 2.54
CA LEU A 64 9.73 -16.65 2.48
C LEU A 64 9.47 -17.92 3.32
N ARG A 65 8.87 -17.78 4.50
CA ARG A 65 8.47 -18.93 5.34
C ARG A 65 7.44 -19.83 4.65
N LEU A 66 6.56 -19.25 3.84
CA LEU A 66 5.54 -19.97 3.07
C LEU A 66 6.06 -20.48 1.71
N ARG A 67 7.35 -20.31 1.43
CA ARG A 67 8.00 -20.65 0.15
C ARG A 67 7.31 -19.99 -1.06
N SER A 68 6.78 -18.81 -0.87
CA SER A 68 6.21 -18.01 -1.95
C SER A 68 6.93 -16.67 -2.06
N ALA A 69 6.88 -16.06 -3.24
CA ALA A 69 7.44 -14.74 -3.50
C ALA A 69 6.36 -13.82 -4.04
N THR A 70 6.36 -12.58 -3.54
CA THR A 70 5.43 -11.54 -3.97
C THR A 70 6.21 -10.28 -4.39
N MET A 71 5.51 -9.28 -4.87
CA MET A 71 6.10 -7.97 -5.15
C MET A 71 6.83 -7.41 -3.93
N ASP A 72 6.31 -7.61 -2.73
CA ASP A 72 6.94 -7.15 -1.48
C ASP A 72 8.30 -7.81 -1.25
N THR A 73 8.45 -9.08 -1.63
CA THR A 73 9.73 -9.81 -1.57
C THR A 73 10.76 -9.16 -2.48
N LEU A 74 10.38 -8.82 -3.70
CA LEU A 74 11.28 -8.16 -4.66
C LEU A 74 11.68 -6.77 -4.18
N VAL A 75 10.74 -6.00 -3.66
CA VAL A 75 11.00 -4.66 -3.11
C VAL A 75 11.94 -4.74 -1.91
N ALA A 76 11.67 -5.63 -0.96
CA ALA A 76 12.51 -5.80 0.22
C ALA A 76 13.93 -6.24 -0.15
N LEU A 77 14.06 -7.18 -1.08
CA LEU A 77 15.35 -7.68 -1.55
C LEU A 77 16.15 -6.59 -2.27
N SER A 78 15.54 -5.91 -3.25
CA SER A 78 16.22 -4.88 -4.04
C SER A 78 16.64 -3.68 -3.21
N THR A 79 15.74 -3.16 -2.38
CA THR A 79 16.05 -2.00 -1.52
C THR A 79 17.01 -2.36 -0.39
N GLY A 80 16.88 -3.54 0.19
CA GLY A 80 17.79 -4.05 1.22
C GLY A 80 19.21 -4.24 0.69
N ILE A 81 19.36 -4.88 -0.47
CA ILE A 81 20.67 -5.07 -1.12
C ILE A 81 21.27 -3.72 -1.52
N ALA A 82 20.50 -2.83 -2.15
CA ALA A 82 20.97 -1.51 -2.56
C ALA A 82 21.47 -0.70 -1.35
N TYR A 83 20.74 -0.74 -0.24
CA TYR A 83 21.13 -0.06 0.98
C TYR A 83 22.39 -0.65 1.60
N LEU A 84 22.45 -1.97 1.79
CA LEU A 84 23.60 -2.65 2.39
C LEU A 84 24.85 -2.53 1.52
N PHE A 85 24.71 -2.66 0.20
CA PHE A 85 25.82 -2.48 -0.73
C PHE A 85 26.34 -1.04 -0.68
N SER A 86 25.47 -0.05 -0.65
CA SER A 86 25.85 1.36 -0.51
C SER A 86 26.51 1.66 0.83
N LEU A 87 26.02 1.05 1.90
CA LEU A 87 26.65 1.17 3.22
C LEU A 87 28.05 0.55 3.25
N PHE A 88 28.23 -0.61 2.62
CA PHE A 88 29.55 -1.23 2.47
C PHE A 88 30.50 -0.32 1.70
N ASN A 89 30.07 0.25 0.59
CA ASN A 89 30.89 1.17 -0.21
C ASN A 89 31.25 2.45 0.56
N LEU A 90 30.35 2.92 1.40
CA LEU A 90 30.59 4.10 2.25
C LEU A 90 31.62 3.83 3.36
N VAL A 91 31.53 2.66 4.01
CA VAL A 91 32.39 2.30 5.15
C VAL A 91 33.75 1.81 4.68
N PHE A 92 33.83 1.12 3.55
CA PHE A 92 35.05 0.52 3.00
C PHE A 92 35.38 1.02 1.59
N PRO A 93 35.55 2.33 1.38
CA PRO A 93 35.85 2.88 0.06
C PRO A 93 37.20 2.37 -0.49
N GLU A 94 38.16 2.11 0.37
CA GLU A 94 39.50 1.65 0.02
C GLU A 94 39.49 0.29 -0.70
N PHE A 95 38.51 -0.57 -0.43
CA PHE A 95 38.34 -1.86 -1.10
C PHE A 95 38.19 -1.70 -2.63
N TRP A 96 37.47 -0.67 -3.07
CA TRP A 96 37.24 -0.36 -4.48
C TRP A 96 38.35 0.50 -5.06
N LEU A 97 38.83 1.50 -4.32
CA LEU A 97 39.89 2.40 -4.76
C LEU A 97 41.20 1.63 -5.04
N SER A 98 41.52 0.63 -4.22
CA SER A 98 42.67 -0.24 -4.47
C SER A 98 42.59 -1.07 -5.76
N ARG A 99 41.39 -1.20 -6.32
CA ARG A 99 41.11 -1.90 -7.59
C ARG A 99 40.85 -0.94 -8.76
N GLY A 100 41.05 0.37 -8.56
CA GLY A 100 40.83 1.38 -9.57
C GLY A 100 39.36 1.65 -9.91
N VAL A 101 38.43 1.30 -8.99
CA VAL A 101 37.00 1.52 -9.14
C VAL A 101 36.53 2.56 -8.12
N GLU A 102 35.78 3.55 -8.57
CA GLU A 102 35.15 4.51 -7.66
C GLU A 102 33.94 3.86 -6.95
N PRO A 103 33.87 3.98 -5.60
CA PRO A 103 32.76 3.44 -4.84
C PRO A 103 31.51 4.31 -5.05
N HIS A 104 30.51 3.79 -5.72
CA HIS A 104 29.20 4.43 -5.86
C HIS A 104 28.25 3.99 -4.75
N VAL A 105 27.43 4.94 -4.28
CA VAL A 105 26.34 4.68 -3.34
C VAL A 105 25.00 4.83 -4.03
N TYR A 106 24.01 4.05 -3.59
CA TYR A 106 22.68 3.96 -4.19
C TYR A 106 21.57 4.22 -3.16
N PHE A 107 21.85 5.03 -2.14
CA PHE A 107 20.88 5.36 -1.10
C PHE A 107 19.66 6.08 -1.66
N GLU A 108 19.87 6.99 -2.63
CA GLU A 108 18.80 7.68 -3.33
C GLU A 108 17.87 6.71 -4.07
N ALA A 109 18.44 5.71 -4.74
CA ALA A 109 17.66 4.71 -5.46
C ALA A 109 16.79 3.89 -4.49
N ALA A 110 17.35 3.42 -3.38
CA ALA A 110 16.61 2.68 -2.37
C ALA A 110 15.48 3.52 -1.76
N ALA A 111 15.74 4.78 -1.41
CA ALA A 111 14.75 5.68 -0.84
C ALA A 111 13.62 6.00 -1.84
N VAL A 112 13.96 6.28 -3.09
CA VAL A 112 12.99 6.58 -4.16
C VAL A 112 12.10 5.38 -4.46
N ILE A 113 12.66 4.18 -4.55
CA ILE A 113 11.87 2.95 -4.78
C ILE A 113 10.83 2.76 -3.68
N VAL A 114 11.22 2.88 -2.41
CA VAL A 114 10.29 2.76 -1.28
C VAL A 114 9.22 3.84 -1.32
N ALA A 115 9.60 5.09 -1.59
CA ALA A 115 8.67 6.21 -1.66
C ALA A 115 7.63 6.03 -2.78
N PHE A 116 8.04 5.65 -3.98
CA PHE A 116 7.13 5.42 -5.11
C PHE A 116 6.21 4.23 -4.88
N ILE A 117 6.69 3.15 -4.30
CA ILE A 117 5.85 1.98 -4.03
C ILE A 117 4.85 2.27 -2.93
N LEU A 118 5.22 2.99 -1.87
CA LEU A 118 4.27 3.44 -0.85
C LEU A 118 3.20 4.37 -1.44
N LEU A 119 3.59 5.27 -2.35
CA LEU A 119 2.65 6.13 -3.07
C LEU A 119 1.68 5.30 -3.91
N GLY A 120 2.21 4.35 -4.70
CA GLY A 120 1.40 3.44 -5.52
C GLY A 120 0.40 2.64 -4.69
N ARG A 121 0.81 2.09 -3.56
CA ARG A 121 -0.09 1.39 -2.62
C ARG A 121 -1.15 2.29 -2.02
N THR A 122 -0.82 3.54 -1.75
CA THR A 122 -1.80 4.52 -1.26
C THR A 122 -2.88 4.77 -2.31
N LEU A 123 -2.50 4.91 -3.58
CA LEU A 123 -3.43 5.08 -4.69
C LEU A 123 -4.29 3.83 -4.91
N GLU A 124 -3.69 2.64 -4.81
CA GLU A 124 -4.40 1.37 -4.90
C GLU A 124 -5.47 1.22 -3.81
N GLU A 125 -5.13 1.51 -2.56
CA GLU A 125 -6.09 1.45 -1.44
C GLU A 125 -7.22 2.48 -1.59
N LYS A 126 -6.92 3.65 -2.14
CA LYS A 126 -7.94 4.65 -2.47
C LYS A 126 -8.91 4.12 -3.51
N ALA A 127 -8.39 3.58 -4.62
CA ALA A 127 -9.22 3.05 -5.70
C ALA A 127 -10.12 1.90 -5.23
N LYS A 128 -9.59 0.99 -4.42
CA LYS A 128 -10.37 -0.10 -3.78
C LYS A 128 -11.48 0.45 -2.87
N GLY A 129 -11.19 1.51 -2.11
CA GLY A 129 -12.17 2.16 -1.24
C GLY A 129 -13.33 2.77 -2.03
N ASP A 130 -13.04 3.45 -3.12
CA ASP A 130 -14.04 4.09 -3.98
C ASP A 130 -14.95 3.05 -4.67
N THR A 131 -14.37 1.96 -5.16
CA THR A 131 -15.12 0.84 -5.75
C THR A 131 -16.07 0.20 -4.74
N THR A 132 -15.58 -0.07 -3.52
CA THR A 132 -16.39 -0.66 -2.45
C THR A 132 -17.54 0.28 -2.02
N ALA A 133 -17.30 1.59 -1.99
CA ALA A 133 -18.33 2.57 -1.67
C ALA A 133 -19.44 2.60 -2.74
N SER A 134 -19.09 2.49 -4.01
CA SER A 134 -20.03 2.42 -5.13
C SER A 134 -20.90 1.15 -5.07
N LEU A 135 -20.27 -0.01 -4.80
CA LEU A 135 -21.01 -1.27 -4.61
C LEU A 135 -21.96 -1.20 -3.41
N LYS A 136 -21.55 -0.62 -2.29
CA LYS A 136 -22.42 -0.43 -1.12
C LYS A 136 -23.62 0.47 -1.41
N LYS A 137 -23.47 1.49 -2.26
CA LYS A 137 -24.59 2.31 -2.70
C LYS A 137 -25.60 1.49 -3.51
N LEU A 138 -25.13 0.60 -4.39
CA LEU A 138 -26.00 -0.28 -5.17
C LEU A 138 -26.74 -1.28 -4.28
N ILE A 139 -26.05 -1.90 -3.32
CA ILE A 139 -26.66 -2.81 -2.33
C ILE A 139 -27.67 -2.07 -1.44
N GLY A 140 -27.40 -0.81 -1.10
CA GLY A 140 -28.31 0.03 -0.33
C GLY A 140 -29.60 0.44 -1.06
N LEU A 141 -29.66 0.18 -2.37
CA LEU A 141 -30.87 0.38 -3.18
C LEU A 141 -31.82 -0.83 -3.15
N GLN A 142 -31.40 -1.97 -2.60
CA GLN A 142 -32.32 -3.10 -2.39
C GLN A 142 -33.39 -2.74 -1.38
N PRO A 143 -34.66 -3.03 -1.68
CA PRO A 143 -35.74 -2.86 -0.73
C PRO A 143 -35.48 -3.74 0.51
N LYS A 144 -35.72 -3.19 1.70
CA LYS A 144 -35.49 -3.93 2.97
C LYS A 144 -36.67 -4.83 3.33
N ASN A 145 -37.85 -4.48 2.86
CA ASN A 145 -39.10 -5.16 3.11
C ASN A 145 -39.78 -5.52 1.79
N ALA A 146 -40.62 -6.52 1.82
CA ALA A 146 -41.48 -6.90 0.72
C ALA A 146 -42.91 -7.13 1.23
N ILE A 147 -43.88 -6.95 0.37
CA ILE A 147 -45.29 -7.17 0.69
C ILE A 147 -45.65 -8.59 0.23
N VAL A 148 -45.96 -9.46 1.18
CA VAL A 148 -46.43 -10.81 0.91
C VAL A 148 -47.95 -10.83 0.91
N VAL A 149 -48.53 -11.52 -0.07
CA VAL A 149 -49.98 -11.74 -0.19
C VAL A 149 -50.29 -13.09 0.47
N ALA A 150 -51.04 -13.07 1.55
CA ALA A 150 -51.50 -14.28 2.21
C ALA A 150 -52.62 -14.96 1.42
N ALA A 151 -52.94 -16.22 1.72
CA ALA A 151 -53.97 -17.00 1.06
C ALA A 151 -55.41 -16.41 1.18
N ASP A 152 -55.62 -15.57 2.19
CA ASP A 152 -56.85 -14.81 2.43
C ASP A 152 -56.90 -13.46 1.69
N GLY A 153 -55.86 -13.13 0.93
CA GLY A 153 -55.72 -11.84 0.23
C GLY A 153 -55.18 -10.70 1.08
N THR A 154 -54.84 -10.93 2.32
CA THR A 154 -54.22 -9.90 3.20
C THR A 154 -52.79 -9.59 2.76
N LEU A 155 -52.44 -8.27 2.79
CA LEU A 155 -51.10 -7.79 2.46
C LEU A 155 -50.33 -7.56 3.73
N THR A 156 -49.24 -8.28 3.89
CA THR A 156 -48.36 -8.15 5.07
C THR A 156 -46.95 -7.75 4.64
N GLU A 157 -46.45 -6.69 5.22
CA GLU A 157 -45.07 -6.25 5.00
C GLU A 157 -44.12 -7.05 5.88
N ILE A 158 -43.16 -7.76 5.28
CA ILE A 158 -42.17 -8.53 5.98
C ILE A 158 -40.75 -8.18 5.52
N PRO A 159 -39.73 -8.35 6.36
CA PRO A 159 -38.36 -8.23 5.95
C PRO A 159 -38.01 -9.24 4.85
N ILE A 160 -37.21 -8.84 3.86
CA ILE A 160 -36.80 -9.71 2.73
C ILE A 160 -36.17 -11.04 3.24
N SER A 161 -35.47 -11.00 4.36
CA SER A 161 -34.85 -12.19 4.96
C SER A 161 -35.85 -13.28 5.38
N ARG A 162 -37.14 -12.97 5.46
CA ARG A 162 -38.21 -13.91 5.84
C ARG A 162 -38.99 -14.45 4.65
N ILE A 163 -38.73 -13.98 3.45
CA ILE A 163 -39.37 -14.48 2.22
C ILE A 163 -38.91 -15.91 1.97
N ARG A 164 -39.86 -16.78 1.60
CA ARG A 164 -39.61 -18.18 1.24
C ARG A 164 -39.98 -18.44 -0.22
N VAL A 165 -39.35 -19.46 -0.78
CA VAL A 165 -39.74 -19.93 -2.13
C VAL A 165 -41.17 -20.41 -2.11
N GLY A 166 -42.01 -19.81 -2.98
CA GLY A 166 -43.45 -20.07 -3.05
C GLY A 166 -44.32 -18.94 -2.50
N ASP A 167 -43.71 -17.93 -1.82
CA ASP A 167 -44.48 -16.77 -1.35
C ASP A 167 -44.91 -15.89 -2.56
N LEU A 168 -46.13 -15.42 -2.52
CA LEU A 168 -46.66 -14.47 -3.51
C LEU A 168 -46.37 -13.05 -3.06
N LEU A 169 -45.66 -12.29 -3.90
CA LEU A 169 -45.24 -10.92 -3.58
C LEU A 169 -46.09 -9.90 -4.38
N ALA A 170 -46.56 -8.87 -3.67
CA ALA A 170 -47.19 -7.74 -4.32
C ALA A 170 -46.16 -6.64 -4.60
N VAL A 171 -46.03 -6.25 -5.88
CA VAL A 171 -45.16 -5.15 -6.31
C VAL A 171 -46.00 -4.07 -6.96
N ARG A 172 -45.93 -2.85 -6.48
CA ARG A 172 -46.65 -1.72 -7.04
C ARG A 172 -45.87 -1.06 -8.17
N PRO A 173 -46.55 -0.42 -9.14
CA PRO A 173 -45.87 0.36 -10.16
C PRO A 173 -44.94 1.42 -9.54
N GLY A 174 -43.66 1.39 -9.94
CA GLY A 174 -42.63 2.28 -9.40
C GLY A 174 -41.84 1.75 -8.20
N GLU A 175 -42.23 0.60 -7.63
CA GLU A 175 -41.44 -0.08 -6.61
C GLU A 175 -40.28 -0.87 -7.23
N LYS A 176 -39.20 -1.00 -6.50
CA LYS A 176 -38.01 -1.81 -6.91
C LYS A 176 -38.20 -3.24 -6.43
N ILE A 177 -37.82 -4.17 -7.29
CA ILE A 177 -37.77 -5.61 -7.00
C ILE A 177 -36.38 -6.01 -6.61
#